data_44a77e93cc5ad7057ef6289e6b9ef50e
#
_entry.id   44a77e93cc5ad7057ef6289e6b9ef50e
#
_cell.length_a   1.000
_cell.length_b   1.000
_cell.length_c   1.000
_cell.angle_alpha   90.00
_cell.angle_beta   90.00
_cell.angle_gamma   90.00
#
_symmetry.space_group_name_H-M   'P 1'
#
loop_
_entity.id
_entity.type
_entity.pdbx_description
1 polymer ?
#
loop_
_entity_poly.entity_id
_entity_poly.type
_entity_poly.pdbx_seq_one_letter_code
_entity_poly.pdbx_strand_id
1 'polypeptide(L)'
;MIENPVVLYYGNLNCMVSTNSDNSKLILSDEIQPYKPNIITKFQYMKQMKGSRVQYVVKFAILNEVEIYITITEENRELIELDYMAIENAIINLQYGFLSEFAQDEVKKKYQRDIIHNILNGLLSSKEMTEAAAQLGMKESDTYRVVDFHTIKKNVQRKYTKEQLHEVDVIVGELTYLLPDALIYRNMDQIVMIQQVDSDQTELEYQKEMEEVKDVIQRSILYRKKDTDFQIGIGKSVEGYQRLKESYHEASRAIKYIDIIRLVTGDKNKSVVHYSNLGFFQIFGKVDDVTELERYIPETLKKLYLYDEHKGELITTLQMYLRNKQSIRKTADAMFVHYRTISYRLEKIKQISGIDFDNANEVLAVSNGLIIYKMLKEIE
;
A
#
# COMPACT_ATOMS: atom_id res chain seq x y z
N MET A 1 -38.02 -32.55 0.77
CA MET A 1 -37.61 -31.29 1.42
C MET A 1 -37.15 -31.66 2.82
N ILE A 2 -36.01 -31.17 3.27
CA ILE A 2 -35.52 -31.44 4.63
C ILE A 2 -36.41 -30.68 5.59
N GLU A 3 -37.05 -31.40 6.52
CA GLU A 3 -38.00 -30.79 7.47
C GLU A 3 -37.30 -30.23 8.71
N ASN A 4 -36.02 -30.54 8.89
CA ASN A 4 -35.19 -30.10 9.99
C ASN A 4 -34.53 -28.76 9.71
N PRO A 5 -34.24 -27.97 10.75
CA PRO A 5 -33.52 -26.71 10.60
C PRO A 5 -32.13 -26.87 9.95
N VAL A 6 -31.86 -26.03 8.96
CA VAL A 6 -30.57 -25.94 8.25
C VAL A 6 -30.00 -24.56 8.43
N VAL A 7 -28.72 -24.47 8.80
CA VAL A 7 -28.02 -23.20 8.98
C VAL A 7 -26.66 -23.23 8.24
N LEU A 8 -26.37 -22.17 7.52
CA LEU A 8 -25.08 -21.95 6.89
C LEU A 8 -24.25 -20.96 7.71
N TYR A 9 -22.95 -21.24 7.81
CA TYR A 9 -22.00 -20.41 8.54
C TYR A 9 -20.76 -20.12 7.69
N TYR A 10 -20.21 -18.92 7.86
CA TYR A 10 -18.88 -18.59 7.35
C TYR A 10 -17.78 -19.38 8.05
N GLY A 11 -16.57 -19.40 7.51
CA GLY A 11 -15.40 -20.04 8.11
C GLY A 11 -15.05 -19.53 9.51
N ASN A 12 -15.43 -18.28 9.85
CA ASN A 12 -15.32 -17.71 11.20
C ASN A 12 -16.46 -18.12 12.15
N LEU A 13 -17.31 -19.08 11.73
CA LEU A 13 -18.43 -19.65 12.45
C LEU A 13 -19.63 -18.70 12.72
N ASN A 14 -19.64 -17.52 12.13
CA ASN A 14 -20.79 -16.62 12.19
C ASN A 14 -21.90 -17.10 11.26
N CYS A 15 -23.17 -16.97 11.70
CA CYS A 15 -24.32 -17.37 10.88
C CYS A 15 -24.38 -16.52 9.60
N MET A 16 -24.53 -17.20 8.46
CA MET A 16 -24.76 -16.60 7.15
C MET A 16 -26.27 -16.54 6.86
N VAL A 17 -26.93 -17.68 6.97
CA VAL A 17 -28.37 -17.82 6.75
C VAL A 17 -28.92 -19.01 7.52
N SER A 18 -30.11 -18.90 8.02
CA SER A 18 -30.79 -19.94 8.78
C SER A 18 -32.22 -20.12 8.27
N THR A 19 -32.72 -21.38 8.24
CA THR A 19 -34.12 -21.69 7.94
C THR A 19 -35.05 -21.52 9.15
N ASN A 20 -34.46 -21.45 10.35
CA ASN A 20 -35.14 -21.05 11.57
C ASN A 20 -34.53 -19.70 12.02
N SER A 21 -35.16 -18.89 12.79
CA SER A 21 -34.68 -17.57 13.23
C SER A 21 -33.45 -17.61 14.16
N ASP A 22 -32.76 -18.75 14.27
CA ASP A 22 -31.53 -18.90 15.07
C ASP A 22 -30.30 -18.39 14.29
N ASN A 23 -29.89 -17.18 14.60
CA ASN A 23 -28.70 -16.54 14.03
C ASN A 23 -27.47 -16.63 14.96
N SER A 24 -27.47 -17.57 15.90
CA SER A 24 -26.35 -17.76 16.82
C SER A 24 -25.08 -18.23 16.09
N LYS A 25 -23.94 -17.93 16.68
CA LYS A 25 -22.65 -18.41 16.20
C LYS A 25 -22.57 -19.93 16.33
N LEU A 26 -21.99 -20.63 15.36
CA LEU A 26 -21.75 -22.07 15.45
C LEU A 26 -20.73 -22.34 16.56
N ILE A 27 -21.09 -23.22 17.47
CA ILE A 27 -20.20 -23.76 18.49
C ILE A 27 -19.88 -25.19 18.10
N LEU A 28 -18.62 -25.48 17.85
CA LEU A 28 -18.14 -26.84 17.65
C LEU A 28 -17.78 -27.42 19.02
N SER A 29 -18.40 -28.55 19.36
CA SER A 29 -18.17 -29.26 20.61
C SER A 29 -16.80 -29.95 20.59
N ASP A 30 -16.13 -30.03 21.74
CA ASP A 30 -14.92 -30.86 21.90
C ASP A 30 -15.22 -32.37 21.69
N GLU A 31 -16.48 -32.77 21.81
CA GLU A 31 -16.95 -34.16 21.60
C GLU A 31 -17.46 -34.42 20.18
N ILE A 32 -17.23 -33.50 19.24
CA ILE A 32 -17.64 -33.69 17.84
C ILE A 32 -16.91 -34.89 17.22
N GLN A 33 -17.69 -35.79 16.60
CA GLN A 33 -17.13 -37.04 16.05
C GLN A 33 -17.40 -37.14 14.56
N PRO A 34 -16.48 -37.75 13.78
CA PRO A 34 -16.76 -38.10 12.39
C PRO A 34 -18.00 -39.00 12.30
N TYR A 35 -18.83 -38.70 11.33
CA TYR A 35 -20.03 -39.49 11.06
C TYR A 35 -20.07 -39.93 9.59
N LYS A 36 -20.45 -41.17 9.34
CA LYS A 36 -20.57 -41.69 7.99
C LYS A 36 -22.02 -42.08 7.75
N PRO A 37 -22.78 -41.33 6.92
CA PRO A 37 -24.12 -41.74 6.50
C PRO A 37 -24.10 -43.08 5.75
N ASN A 38 -25.22 -43.76 5.73
CA ASN A 38 -25.38 -45.03 5.03
C ASN A 38 -25.56 -44.86 3.50
N ILE A 39 -24.92 -43.83 2.93
CA ILE A 39 -24.88 -43.56 1.50
C ILE A 39 -23.42 -43.19 1.10
N ILE A 40 -23.16 -43.14 -0.20
CA ILE A 40 -21.90 -42.61 -0.72
C ILE A 40 -21.98 -41.08 -0.63
N THR A 41 -21.09 -40.49 0.18
CA THR A 41 -20.99 -39.05 0.37
C THR A 41 -19.70 -38.52 -0.24
N LYS A 42 -19.75 -37.28 -0.82
CA LYS A 42 -18.59 -36.53 -1.29
C LYS A 42 -17.96 -35.67 -0.19
N PHE A 43 -18.79 -35.27 0.78
CA PHE A 43 -18.39 -34.43 1.88
C PHE A 43 -18.26 -35.23 3.18
N GLN A 44 -17.42 -34.68 4.10
CA GLN A 44 -17.23 -35.28 5.42
C GLN A 44 -18.28 -34.73 6.39
N TYR A 45 -19.01 -35.64 7.01
CA TYR A 45 -19.98 -35.31 8.05
C TYR A 45 -19.36 -35.50 9.43
N MET A 46 -19.68 -34.58 10.31
CA MET A 46 -19.40 -34.65 11.73
C MET A 46 -20.73 -34.63 12.50
N LYS A 47 -20.75 -35.27 13.64
CA LYS A 47 -21.95 -35.37 14.50
C LYS A 47 -21.59 -34.82 15.87
N GLN A 48 -22.47 -33.97 16.42
CA GLN A 48 -22.36 -33.43 17.78
C GLN A 48 -23.75 -33.31 18.42
N MET A 49 -23.77 -33.01 19.71
CA MET A 49 -25.00 -32.68 20.40
C MET A 49 -25.19 -31.17 20.49
N LYS A 50 -26.37 -30.65 20.17
CA LYS A 50 -26.78 -29.27 20.44
C LYS A 50 -27.92 -29.33 21.47
N GLY A 51 -27.55 -29.20 22.74
CA GLY A 51 -28.45 -29.50 23.85
C GLY A 51 -28.84 -31.01 23.89
N SER A 52 -30.11 -31.33 23.80
CA SER A 52 -30.61 -32.73 23.75
C SER A 52 -30.77 -33.28 22.33
N ARG A 53 -30.43 -32.51 21.29
CA ARG A 53 -30.67 -32.86 19.89
C ARG A 53 -29.38 -33.21 19.17
N VAL A 54 -29.47 -34.09 18.20
CA VAL A 54 -28.35 -34.42 17.31
C VAL A 54 -28.19 -33.30 16.27
N GLN A 55 -26.98 -32.86 16.06
CA GLN A 55 -26.63 -31.92 15.01
C GLN A 55 -25.53 -32.52 14.12
N TYR A 56 -25.76 -32.48 12.83
CA TYR A 56 -24.77 -32.84 11.82
C TYR A 56 -24.12 -31.56 11.31
N VAL A 57 -22.80 -31.61 11.16
CA VAL A 57 -21.98 -30.50 10.66
C VAL A 57 -21.22 -30.99 9.44
N VAL A 58 -21.34 -30.29 8.33
CA VAL A 58 -20.62 -30.57 7.09
C VAL A 58 -19.80 -29.38 6.74
N LYS A 59 -18.47 -29.57 6.61
CA LYS A 59 -17.55 -28.55 6.16
C LYS A 59 -17.26 -28.72 4.68
N PHE A 60 -17.32 -27.64 3.92
CA PHE A 60 -16.88 -27.62 2.53
C PHE A 60 -16.14 -26.33 2.21
N ALA A 61 -15.35 -26.34 1.14
CA ALA A 61 -14.60 -25.19 0.70
C ALA A 61 -15.03 -24.75 -0.70
N ILE A 62 -14.91 -23.45 -0.95
CA ILE A 62 -15.08 -22.85 -2.27
C ILE A 62 -13.69 -22.43 -2.74
N LEU A 63 -13.24 -22.92 -3.90
CA LEU A 63 -11.92 -22.67 -4.49
C LEU A 63 -10.73 -23.01 -3.54
N ASN A 64 -10.94 -23.88 -2.54
CA ASN A 64 -9.98 -24.22 -1.48
C ASN A 64 -9.56 -23.03 -0.59
N GLU A 65 -10.25 -21.90 -0.64
CA GLU A 65 -9.90 -20.68 0.09
C GLU A 65 -10.96 -20.28 1.11
N VAL A 66 -12.22 -20.37 0.74
CA VAL A 66 -13.33 -19.97 1.63
C VAL A 66 -13.98 -21.19 2.24
N GLU A 67 -13.82 -21.35 3.56
CA GLU A 67 -14.48 -22.43 4.31
C GLU A 67 -15.92 -22.04 4.67
N ILE A 68 -16.85 -22.97 4.47
CA ILE A 68 -18.27 -22.85 4.84
C ILE A 68 -18.67 -24.08 5.61
N TYR A 69 -19.54 -23.87 6.61
CA TYR A 69 -20.15 -24.95 7.37
C TYR A 69 -21.65 -24.94 7.13
N ILE A 70 -22.23 -26.11 6.92
CA ILE A 70 -23.67 -26.33 6.95
C ILE A 70 -24.00 -27.22 8.13
N THR A 71 -25.01 -26.85 8.90
CA THR A 71 -25.50 -27.67 10.01
C THR A 71 -26.94 -28.03 9.81
N ILE A 72 -27.28 -29.23 10.20
CA ILE A 72 -28.65 -29.76 10.22
C ILE A 72 -28.89 -30.29 11.62
N THR A 73 -29.94 -29.80 12.28
CA THR A 73 -30.31 -30.23 13.64
C THR A 73 -31.56 -31.05 13.59
N GLU A 74 -31.56 -32.30 14.13
CA GLU A 74 -32.71 -33.16 14.21
C GLU A 74 -33.70 -32.62 15.24
N GLU A 75 -34.62 -31.77 14.80
CA GLU A 75 -35.67 -31.19 15.62
C GLU A 75 -37.03 -31.86 15.39
N ASN A 76 -37.35 -32.15 14.14
CA ASN A 76 -38.67 -32.63 13.76
C ASN A 76 -38.69 -34.17 13.54
N ARG A 77 -37.58 -34.70 13.01
CA ARG A 77 -37.39 -36.14 12.81
C ARG A 77 -35.91 -36.48 12.60
N GLU A 78 -35.57 -37.75 12.71
CA GLU A 78 -34.23 -38.24 12.32
C GLU A 78 -34.02 -38.09 10.81
N LEU A 79 -32.72 -37.86 10.42
CA LEU A 79 -32.34 -37.78 9.01
C LEU A 79 -32.38 -39.18 8.37
N ILE A 80 -32.98 -39.28 7.19
CA ILE A 80 -33.03 -40.47 6.36
C ILE A 80 -32.06 -40.34 5.16
N GLU A 81 -31.82 -41.41 4.43
CA GLU A 81 -30.90 -41.47 3.29
C GLU A 81 -31.17 -40.39 2.23
N LEU A 82 -32.45 -40.09 1.95
CA LEU A 82 -32.87 -39.05 1.03
C LEU A 82 -32.46 -37.63 1.49
N ASP A 83 -32.41 -37.36 2.80
CA ASP A 83 -31.98 -36.10 3.35
C ASP A 83 -30.49 -35.88 3.11
N TYR A 84 -29.66 -36.92 3.33
CA TYR A 84 -28.23 -36.82 3.04
C TYR A 84 -27.98 -36.61 1.54
N MET A 85 -28.75 -37.28 0.65
CA MET A 85 -28.66 -37.01 -0.79
C MET A 85 -29.05 -35.55 -1.14
N ALA A 86 -30.09 -35.02 -0.49
CA ALA A 86 -30.52 -33.65 -0.66
C ALA A 86 -29.44 -32.65 -0.16
N ILE A 87 -28.79 -32.94 0.97
CA ILE A 87 -27.67 -32.13 1.51
C ILE A 87 -26.48 -32.12 0.55
N GLU A 88 -26.07 -33.29 0.05
CA GLU A 88 -24.97 -33.42 -0.93
C GLU A 88 -25.25 -32.56 -2.18
N ASN A 89 -26.47 -32.67 -2.73
CA ASN A 89 -26.85 -31.86 -3.89
C ASN A 89 -26.95 -30.37 -3.56
N ALA A 90 -27.46 -30.01 -2.39
CA ALA A 90 -27.52 -28.61 -1.94
C ALA A 90 -26.13 -28.00 -1.81
N ILE A 91 -25.17 -28.73 -1.23
CA ILE A 91 -23.78 -28.25 -1.10
C ILE A 91 -23.16 -28.01 -2.48
N ILE A 92 -23.35 -28.94 -3.42
CA ILE A 92 -22.84 -28.78 -4.79
C ILE A 92 -23.45 -27.54 -5.45
N ASN A 93 -24.76 -27.35 -5.34
CA ASN A 93 -25.41 -26.15 -5.90
C ASN A 93 -24.97 -24.87 -5.22
N LEU A 94 -24.76 -24.88 -3.91
CA LEU A 94 -24.18 -23.74 -3.18
C LEU A 94 -22.76 -23.43 -3.64
N GLN A 95 -21.90 -24.45 -3.82
CA GLN A 95 -20.57 -24.26 -4.37
C GLN A 95 -20.60 -23.60 -5.75
N TYR A 96 -21.50 -24.04 -6.64
CA TYR A 96 -21.68 -23.43 -7.96
C TYR A 96 -22.20 -21.98 -7.87
N GLY A 97 -23.18 -21.72 -6.99
CA GLY A 97 -23.73 -20.39 -6.76
C GLY A 97 -22.64 -19.40 -6.29
N PHE A 98 -21.92 -19.77 -5.24
CA PHE A 98 -20.82 -18.97 -4.70
C PHE A 98 -19.68 -18.78 -5.70
N LEU A 99 -19.34 -19.84 -6.48
CA LEU A 99 -18.32 -19.75 -7.51
C LEU A 99 -18.72 -18.75 -8.61
N SER A 100 -20.00 -18.77 -9.00
CA SER A 100 -20.54 -17.85 -10.01
C SER A 100 -20.54 -16.40 -9.49
N GLU A 101 -20.95 -16.16 -8.26
CA GLU A 101 -20.93 -14.84 -7.61
C GLU A 101 -19.50 -14.32 -7.47
N PHE A 102 -18.58 -15.16 -6.99
CA PHE A 102 -17.16 -14.82 -6.87
C PHE A 102 -16.55 -14.50 -8.24
N ALA A 103 -16.86 -15.27 -9.28
CA ALA A 103 -16.37 -15.02 -10.62
C ALA A 103 -16.90 -13.69 -11.18
N GLN A 104 -18.17 -13.35 -10.92
CA GLN A 104 -18.74 -12.06 -11.33
C GLN A 104 -18.09 -10.88 -10.58
N ASP A 105 -17.84 -11.03 -9.27
CA ASP A 105 -17.15 -10.01 -8.47
C ASP A 105 -15.70 -9.79 -8.95
N GLU A 106 -14.98 -10.86 -9.28
CA GLU A 106 -13.61 -10.75 -9.80
C GLU A 106 -13.57 -10.08 -11.19
N VAL A 107 -14.54 -10.38 -12.06
CA VAL A 107 -14.69 -9.70 -13.35
C VAL A 107 -14.99 -8.21 -13.14
N LYS A 108 -15.89 -7.87 -12.22
CA LYS A 108 -16.22 -6.48 -11.87
C LYS A 108 -15.02 -5.74 -11.30
N LYS A 109 -14.29 -6.34 -10.35
CA LYS A 109 -13.07 -5.76 -9.78
C LYS A 109 -11.99 -5.58 -10.84
N LYS A 110 -11.80 -6.56 -11.75
CA LYS A 110 -10.87 -6.44 -12.85
C LYS A 110 -11.23 -5.28 -13.77
N TYR A 111 -12.49 -5.17 -14.14
CA TYR A 111 -12.98 -4.08 -14.98
C TYR A 111 -12.79 -2.71 -14.32
N GLN A 112 -13.08 -2.57 -13.02
CA GLN A 112 -12.80 -1.35 -12.27
C GLN A 112 -11.31 -1.01 -12.24
N ARG A 113 -10.44 -2.02 -12.07
CA ARG A 113 -8.98 -1.84 -12.14
C ARG A 113 -8.52 -1.30 -13.49
N ASP A 114 -9.04 -1.86 -14.58
CA ASP A 114 -8.70 -1.43 -15.93
C ASP A 114 -9.17 0.01 -16.19
N ILE A 115 -10.36 0.39 -15.73
CA ILE A 115 -10.86 1.77 -15.78
C ILE A 115 -9.93 2.72 -15.03
N ILE A 116 -9.62 2.43 -13.78
CA ILE A 116 -8.75 3.28 -12.94
C ILE A 116 -7.37 3.41 -13.60
N HIS A 117 -6.80 2.31 -14.06
CA HIS A 117 -5.52 2.32 -14.77
C HIS A 117 -5.54 3.25 -15.99
N ASN A 118 -6.59 3.17 -16.81
CA ASN A 118 -6.72 3.99 -18.01
C ASN A 118 -6.91 5.48 -17.67
N ILE A 119 -7.69 5.82 -16.64
CA ILE A 119 -7.85 7.18 -16.13
C ILE A 119 -6.49 7.75 -15.68
N LEU A 120 -5.78 7.02 -14.81
CA LEU A 120 -4.53 7.47 -14.21
C LEU A 120 -3.40 7.63 -15.25
N ASN A 121 -3.43 6.86 -16.32
CA ASN A 121 -2.44 6.96 -17.40
C ASN A 121 -2.89 7.88 -18.55
N GLY A 122 -4.13 8.41 -18.50
CA GLY A 122 -4.67 9.31 -19.52
C GLY A 122 -4.83 8.63 -20.88
N LEU A 123 -5.27 7.37 -20.89
CA LEU A 123 -5.46 6.54 -22.09
C LEU A 123 -6.87 6.66 -22.66
N LEU A 124 -7.76 7.40 -22.01
CA LEU A 124 -9.16 7.56 -22.41
C LEU A 124 -9.37 8.87 -23.17
N SER A 125 -10.23 8.85 -24.17
CA SER A 125 -10.78 10.06 -24.77
C SER A 125 -11.69 10.80 -23.79
N SER A 126 -12.02 12.07 -24.04
CA SER A 126 -12.88 12.85 -23.16
C SER A 126 -14.25 12.21 -22.89
N LYS A 127 -14.84 11.55 -23.92
CA LYS A 127 -16.13 10.87 -23.77
C LYS A 127 -15.98 9.61 -22.89
N GLU A 128 -14.99 8.77 -23.18
CA GLU A 128 -14.71 7.55 -22.40
C GLU A 128 -14.36 7.88 -20.94
N MET A 129 -13.65 8.99 -20.71
CA MET A 129 -13.32 9.49 -19.37
C MET A 129 -14.59 9.83 -18.57
N THR A 130 -15.56 10.50 -19.19
CA THR A 130 -16.84 10.86 -18.53
C THR A 130 -17.63 9.59 -18.18
N GLU A 131 -17.71 8.63 -19.11
CA GLU A 131 -18.41 7.37 -18.89
C GLU A 131 -17.72 6.54 -17.77
N ALA A 132 -16.39 6.46 -17.79
CA ALA A 132 -15.58 5.78 -16.80
C ALA A 132 -15.72 6.40 -15.40
N ALA A 133 -15.66 7.73 -15.30
CA ALA A 133 -15.84 8.46 -14.05
C ALA A 133 -17.23 8.24 -13.45
N ALA A 134 -18.27 8.28 -14.28
CA ALA A 134 -19.65 8.03 -13.84
C ALA A 134 -19.82 6.61 -13.27
N GLN A 135 -19.17 5.60 -13.86
CA GLN A 135 -19.18 4.21 -13.36
C GLN A 135 -18.49 4.07 -12.00
N LEU A 136 -17.50 4.91 -11.74
CA LEU A 136 -16.79 4.95 -10.44
C LEU A 136 -17.45 5.89 -9.42
N GLY A 137 -18.57 6.53 -9.77
CA GLY A 137 -19.29 7.49 -8.92
C GLY A 137 -18.57 8.84 -8.76
N MET A 138 -17.62 9.15 -9.65
CA MET A 138 -16.85 10.41 -9.59
C MET A 138 -17.60 11.55 -10.26
N LYS A 139 -17.46 12.76 -9.71
CA LYS A 139 -18.07 13.98 -10.24
C LYS A 139 -16.99 14.99 -10.66
N GLU A 140 -17.28 15.77 -11.66
CA GLU A 140 -16.39 16.83 -12.14
C GLU A 140 -16.24 17.99 -11.15
N SER A 141 -17.26 18.21 -10.32
CA SER A 141 -17.27 19.25 -9.29
C SER A 141 -16.44 18.94 -8.05
N ASP A 142 -16.04 17.70 -7.89
CA ASP A 142 -15.41 17.23 -6.65
C ASP A 142 -13.89 17.33 -6.75
N THR A 143 -13.26 17.50 -5.61
CA THR A 143 -11.79 17.54 -5.49
C THR A 143 -11.27 16.15 -5.14
N TYR A 144 -10.25 15.70 -5.85
CA TYR A 144 -9.66 14.38 -5.69
C TYR A 144 -8.17 14.48 -5.41
N ARG A 145 -7.65 13.44 -4.75
CA ARG A 145 -6.23 13.26 -4.52
C ARG A 145 -5.84 11.81 -4.80
N VAL A 146 -4.65 11.62 -5.38
CA VAL A 146 -4.08 10.30 -5.58
C VAL A 146 -2.95 10.08 -4.59
N VAL A 147 -2.96 8.91 -3.97
CA VAL A 147 -1.94 8.44 -3.06
C VAL A 147 -1.38 7.12 -3.59
N ASP A 148 -0.07 7.02 -3.64
CA ASP A 148 0.66 5.87 -4.14
C ASP A 148 1.40 5.18 -2.99
N PHE A 149 1.18 3.87 -2.83
CA PHE A 149 1.81 3.05 -1.80
C PHE A 149 2.74 2.05 -2.47
N HIS A 150 4.00 2.08 -2.11
CA HIS A 150 4.99 1.12 -2.58
C HIS A 150 5.53 0.29 -1.43
N THR A 151 5.46 -1.04 -1.56
CA THR A 151 6.09 -1.94 -0.60
C THR A 151 7.60 -1.98 -0.83
N ILE A 152 8.36 -1.88 0.27
CA ILE A 152 9.82 -1.90 0.23
C ILE A 152 10.29 -3.35 0.26
N LYS A 153 10.97 -3.78 -0.80
CA LYS A 153 11.57 -5.12 -0.87
C LYS A 153 12.86 -5.17 -0.06
N LYS A 154 12.92 -6.04 0.95
CA LYS A 154 14.16 -6.33 1.68
C LYS A 154 15.14 -7.21 0.88
N ASN A 155 14.66 -7.93 -0.15
CA ASN A 155 15.47 -8.80 -1.01
C ASN A 155 15.29 -8.46 -2.50
N VAL A 156 16.41 -8.32 -3.21
CA VAL A 156 16.50 -7.95 -4.64
C VAL A 156 16.06 -9.07 -5.61
N GLN A 157 15.31 -10.07 -5.17
CA GLN A 157 14.83 -11.11 -6.09
C GLN A 157 13.72 -10.56 -6.99
N ARG A 158 13.87 -10.78 -8.31
CA ARG A 158 12.99 -10.23 -9.37
C ARG A 158 11.55 -10.78 -9.38
N LYS A 159 11.21 -11.79 -8.59
CA LYS A 159 9.86 -12.39 -8.56
C LYS A 159 9.22 -12.18 -7.19
N TYR A 160 7.96 -11.77 -7.21
CA TYR A 160 7.14 -11.72 -6.00
C TYR A 160 6.85 -13.12 -5.50
N THR A 161 7.05 -13.35 -4.20
CA THR A 161 6.60 -14.58 -3.55
C THR A 161 5.10 -14.50 -3.24
N LYS A 162 4.45 -15.65 -3.06
CA LYS A 162 3.03 -15.68 -2.62
C LYS A 162 2.83 -14.95 -1.30
N GLU A 163 3.83 -14.98 -0.41
CA GLU A 163 3.81 -14.28 0.86
C GLU A 163 3.79 -12.76 0.70
N GLN A 164 4.61 -12.21 -0.20
CA GLN A 164 4.63 -10.78 -0.50
C GLN A 164 3.31 -10.29 -1.11
N LEU A 165 2.70 -11.09 -1.99
CA LEU A 165 1.39 -10.78 -2.56
C LEU A 165 0.31 -10.76 -1.46
N HIS A 166 0.38 -11.70 -0.52
CA HIS A 166 -0.55 -11.73 0.62
C HIS A 166 -0.37 -10.51 1.56
N GLU A 167 0.85 -10.01 1.74
CA GLU A 167 1.12 -8.80 2.51
C GLU A 167 0.48 -7.56 1.87
N VAL A 168 0.53 -7.46 0.55
CA VAL A 168 -0.17 -6.40 -0.20
C VAL A 168 -1.68 -6.51 -0.01
N ASP A 169 -2.25 -7.73 0.01
CA ASP A 169 -3.68 -7.95 0.28
C ASP A 169 -4.08 -7.49 1.69
N VAL A 170 -3.21 -7.68 2.67
CA VAL A 170 -3.43 -7.16 4.03
C VAL A 170 -3.50 -5.64 4.03
N ILE A 171 -2.56 -4.97 3.35
CA ILE A 171 -2.55 -3.50 3.25
C ILE A 171 -3.83 -3.00 2.56
N VAL A 172 -4.23 -3.63 1.45
CA VAL A 172 -5.47 -3.28 0.74
C VAL A 172 -6.69 -3.45 1.65
N GLY A 173 -6.76 -4.55 2.41
CA GLY A 173 -7.86 -4.81 3.34
C GLY A 173 -7.96 -3.76 4.45
N GLU A 174 -6.83 -3.38 5.05
CA GLU A 174 -6.78 -2.34 6.09
C GLU A 174 -7.16 -0.97 5.50
N LEU A 175 -6.64 -0.61 4.31
CA LEU A 175 -7.01 0.64 3.63
C LEU A 175 -8.51 0.70 3.32
N THR A 176 -9.10 -0.39 2.82
CA THR A 176 -10.54 -0.46 2.54
C THR A 176 -11.38 -0.31 3.81
N TYR A 177 -10.89 -0.82 4.94
CA TYR A 177 -11.57 -0.68 6.23
C TYR A 177 -11.46 0.74 6.80
N LEU A 178 -10.27 1.35 6.73
CA LEU A 178 -10.01 2.68 7.26
C LEU A 178 -10.62 3.80 6.40
N LEU A 179 -10.64 3.60 5.08
CA LEU A 179 -11.04 4.60 4.09
C LEU A 179 -12.05 3.98 3.10
N PRO A 180 -13.29 3.68 3.55
CA PRO A 180 -14.27 2.91 2.77
C PRO A 180 -14.72 3.61 1.48
N ASP A 181 -14.64 4.94 1.43
CA ASP A 181 -15.05 5.75 0.28
C ASP A 181 -13.92 5.93 -0.76
N ALA A 182 -12.72 5.44 -0.45
CA ALA A 182 -11.58 5.53 -1.36
C ALA A 182 -11.63 4.45 -2.45
N LEU A 183 -11.30 4.83 -3.68
CA LEU A 183 -11.10 3.87 -4.76
C LEU A 183 -9.68 3.33 -4.71
N ILE A 184 -9.55 2.03 -4.48
CA ILE A 184 -8.25 1.37 -4.34
C ILE A 184 -7.96 0.52 -5.58
N TYR A 185 -6.85 0.82 -6.22
CA TYR A 185 -6.30 0.09 -7.34
C TYR A 185 -5.00 -0.60 -6.94
N ARG A 186 -4.88 -1.89 -7.22
CA ARG A 186 -3.68 -2.69 -6.92
C ARG A 186 -3.01 -3.17 -8.18
N ASN A 187 -1.70 -2.99 -8.27
CA ASN A 187 -0.84 -3.55 -9.30
C ASN A 187 0.44 -4.09 -8.66
N MET A 188 0.55 -5.42 -8.51
CA MET A 188 1.68 -6.13 -7.87
C MET A 188 2.08 -5.53 -6.51
N ASP A 189 3.14 -4.71 -6.47
CA ASP A 189 3.73 -4.06 -5.28
C ASP A 189 3.26 -2.62 -5.08
N GLN A 190 2.47 -2.11 -6.00
CA GLN A 190 1.92 -0.78 -5.98
C GLN A 190 0.43 -0.82 -5.64
N ILE A 191 0.03 -0.01 -4.69
CA ILE A 191 -1.37 0.24 -4.38
C ILE A 191 -1.62 1.72 -4.62
N VAL A 192 -2.54 2.04 -5.51
CA VAL A 192 -2.93 3.42 -5.78
C VAL A 192 -4.31 3.65 -5.21
N MET A 193 -4.45 4.68 -4.41
CA MET A 193 -5.69 5.11 -3.80
C MET A 193 -6.12 6.44 -4.41
N ILE A 194 -7.37 6.54 -4.84
CA ILE A 194 -8.00 7.80 -5.24
C ILE A 194 -9.03 8.13 -4.17
N GLN A 195 -8.88 9.29 -3.55
CA GLN A 195 -9.77 9.76 -2.50
C GLN A 195 -10.38 11.09 -2.88
N GLN A 196 -11.70 11.25 -2.65
CA GLN A 196 -12.32 12.54 -2.63
C GLN A 196 -11.90 13.27 -1.36
N VAL A 197 -11.42 14.49 -1.48
CA VAL A 197 -10.90 15.30 -0.37
C VAL A 197 -11.65 16.61 -0.26
N ASP A 198 -11.66 17.17 0.94
CA ASP A 198 -12.16 18.50 1.16
C ASP A 198 -11.22 19.54 0.52
N SER A 199 -11.78 20.50 -0.21
CA SER A 199 -11.01 21.59 -0.84
C SER A 199 -10.26 22.46 0.18
N ASP A 200 -10.73 22.51 1.43
CA ASP A 200 -10.18 23.34 2.49
C ASP A 200 -9.08 22.62 3.29
N GLN A 201 -8.93 21.30 3.11
CA GLN A 201 -7.90 20.52 3.79
C GLN A 201 -6.51 20.84 3.24
N THR A 202 -5.62 21.30 4.12
CA THR A 202 -4.24 21.60 3.75
C THR A 202 -3.42 20.33 3.44
N GLU A 203 -2.39 20.47 2.60
CA GLU A 203 -1.48 19.38 2.27
C GLU A 203 -0.77 18.80 3.50
N LEU A 204 -0.48 19.64 4.50
CA LEU A 204 0.17 19.20 5.73
C LEU A 204 -0.77 18.38 6.62
N GLU A 205 -2.03 18.77 6.72
CA GLU A 205 -3.07 18.04 7.46
C GLU A 205 -3.30 16.67 6.84
N TYR A 206 -3.47 16.63 5.52
CA TYR A 206 -3.63 15.37 4.81
C TYR A 206 -2.40 14.45 4.93
N GLN A 207 -1.19 15.01 4.87
CA GLN A 207 0.03 14.20 5.08
C GLN A 207 0.07 13.59 6.47
N LYS A 208 -0.32 14.31 7.53
CA LYS A 208 -0.41 13.78 8.89
C LYS A 208 -1.45 12.66 9.00
N GLU A 209 -2.60 12.83 8.36
CA GLU A 209 -3.62 11.78 8.28
C GLU A 209 -3.05 10.49 7.66
N MET A 210 -2.31 10.60 6.57
CA MET A 210 -1.66 9.45 5.93
C MET A 210 -0.52 8.85 6.78
N GLU A 211 0.15 9.65 7.59
CA GLU A 211 1.12 9.16 8.59
C GLU A 211 0.41 8.31 9.66
N GLU A 212 -0.76 8.73 10.16
CA GLU A 212 -1.59 7.96 11.09
C GLU A 212 -2.13 6.67 10.46
N VAL A 213 -2.62 6.74 9.22
CA VAL A 213 -3.06 5.56 8.44
C VAL A 213 -1.91 4.57 8.29
N LYS A 214 -0.71 5.04 7.95
CA LYS A 214 0.48 4.19 7.88
C LYS A 214 0.76 3.49 9.19
N ASP A 215 0.72 4.21 10.30
CA ASP A 215 1.01 3.65 11.63
C ASP A 215 0.01 2.57 12.04
N VAL A 216 -1.27 2.73 11.68
CA VAL A 216 -2.30 1.71 11.93
C VAL A 216 -2.02 0.45 11.11
N ILE A 217 -1.77 0.60 9.81
CA ILE A 217 -1.46 -0.52 8.91
C ILE A 217 -0.18 -1.23 9.35
N GLN A 218 0.87 -0.48 9.69
CA GLN A 218 2.15 -1.04 10.13
C GLN A 218 1.99 -1.89 11.41
N ARG A 219 1.17 -1.42 12.36
CA ARG A 219 0.83 -2.20 13.58
C ARG A 219 0.08 -3.48 13.24
N SER A 220 -0.88 -3.44 12.32
CA SER A 220 -1.61 -4.62 11.85
C SER A 220 -0.68 -5.65 11.20
N ILE A 221 0.26 -5.20 10.36
CA ILE A 221 1.28 -6.05 9.72
C ILE A 221 2.18 -6.70 10.77
N LEU A 222 2.69 -5.93 11.73
CA LEU A 222 3.56 -6.44 12.82
C LEU A 222 2.82 -7.43 13.72
N TYR A 223 1.55 -7.17 14.06
CA TYR A 223 0.73 -8.10 14.83
C TYR A 223 0.61 -9.47 14.16
N ARG A 224 0.56 -9.51 12.82
CA ARG A 224 0.54 -10.73 12.02
C ARG A 224 1.94 -11.36 11.83
N LYS A 225 2.96 -10.89 12.58
CA LYS A 225 4.36 -11.34 12.51
C LYS A 225 4.97 -11.19 11.10
N LYS A 226 4.53 -10.17 10.36
CA LYS A 226 5.09 -9.77 9.08
C LYS A 226 6.04 -8.60 9.29
N ASP A 227 7.02 -8.45 8.42
CA ASP A 227 8.04 -7.40 8.50
C ASP A 227 8.18 -6.73 7.13
N THR A 228 7.04 -6.24 6.63
CA THR A 228 6.97 -5.47 5.40
C THR A 228 6.88 -4.00 5.75
N ASP A 229 7.77 -3.20 5.20
CA ASP A 229 7.69 -1.75 5.25
C ASP A 229 7.21 -1.21 3.89
N PHE A 230 6.62 -0.01 3.89
CA PHE A 230 6.11 0.62 2.70
C PHE A 230 6.27 2.14 2.74
N GLN A 231 6.34 2.74 1.57
CA GLN A 231 6.42 4.18 1.37
C GLN A 231 5.10 4.68 0.80
N ILE A 232 4.74 5.90 1.15
CA ILE A 232 3.52 6.57 0.70
C ILE A 232 3.91 7.88 0.01
N GLY A 233 3.56 7.99 -1.26
CA GLY A 233 3.66 9.22 -2.03
C GLY A 233 2.28 9.87 -2.19
N ILE A 234 2.19 11.16 -1.92
CA ILE A 234 0.96 11.93 -1.96
C ILE A 234 1.06 12.96 -3.06
N GLY A 235 0.14 12.92 -4.04
CA GLY A 235 -0.03 13.94 -5.07
C GLY A 235 -0.77 15.17 -4.54
N LYS A 236 -0.78 16.24 -5.30
CA LYS A 236 -1.62 17.41 -5.00
C LYS A 236 -3.08 17.09 -5.24
N SER A 237 -3.95 17.78 -4.52
CA SER A 237 -5.38 17.77 -4.84
C SER A 237 -5.66 18.40 -6.21
N VAL A 238 -6.61 17.85 -6.93
CA VAL A 238 -7.02 18.32 -8.25
C VAL A 238 -8.54 18.42 -8.32
N GLU A 239 -9.05 19.46 -8.97
CA GLU A 239 -10.46 19.60 -9.26
C GLU A 239 -10.83 18.74 -10.47
N GLY A 240 -11.87 17.93 -10.31
CA GLY A 240 -12.38 17.04 -11.34
C GLY A 240 -11.50 15.82 -11.62
N TYR A 241 -12.14 14.77 -12.10
CA TYR A 241 -11.48 13.50 -12.43
C TYR A 241 -10.55 13.59 -13.66
N GLN A 242 -10.70 14.61 -14.51
CA GLN A 242 -9.90 14.80 -15.72
C GLN A 242 -8.41 15.03 -15.39
N ARG A 243 -8.12 15.55 -14.20
CA ARG A 243 -6.77 15.88 -13.74
C ARG A 243 -6.15 14.84 -12.83
N LEU A 244 -6.80 13.70 -12.61
CA LEU A 244 -6.28 12.60 -11.77
C LEU A 244 -4.89 12.11 -12.21
N LYS A 245 -4.64 12.10 -13.52
CA LYS A 245 -3.30 11.76 -14.06
C LYS A 245 -2.20 12.66 -13.49
N GLU A 246 -2.47 13.94 -13.31
CA GLU A 246 -1.49 14.88 -12.74
C GLU A 246 -1.15 14.50 -11.30
N SER A 247 -2.19 14.31 -10.47
CA SER A 247 -2.05 13.91 -9.07
C SER A 247 -1.34 12.55 -8.93
N TYR A 248 -1.65 11.59 -9.80
CA TYR A 248 -0.98 10.28 -9.83
C TYR A 248 0.51 10.38 -10.15
N HIS A 249 0.87 11.12 -11.19
CA HIS A 249 2.28 11.32 -11.53
C HIS A 249 3.04 12.05 -10.43
N GLU A 250 2.40 12.99 -9.72
CA GLU A 250 2.99 13.67 -8.58
C GLU A 250 3.20 12.70 -7.40
N ALA A 251 2.22 11.85 -7.08
CA ALA A 251 2.33 10.84 -6.03
C ALA A 251 3.50 9.87 -6.31
N SER A 252 3.57 9.33 -7.51
CA SER A 252 4.64 8.41 -7.92
C SER A 252 6.02 9.09 -7.92
N ARG A 253 6.10 10.36 -8.33
CA ARG A 253 7.34 11.13 -8.25
C ARG A 253 7.77 11.43 -6.82
N ALA A 254 6.83 11.64 -5.90
CA ALA A 254 7.16 11.82 -4.49
C ALA A 254 7.90 10.60 -3.92
N ILE A 255 7.47 9.39 -4.29
CA ILE A 255 8.18 8.14 -3.93
C ILE A 255 9.53 8.05 -4.65
N LYS A 256 9.53 8.23 -5.98
CA LYS A 256 10.77 8.15 -6.77
C LYS A 256 11.88 9.04 -6.22
N TYR A 257 11.52 10.21 -5.71
CA TYR A 257 12.48 11.18 -5.18
C TYR A 257 12.50 11.25 -3.63
N ILE A 258 12.05 10.18 -2.96
CA ILE A 258 11.97 10.16 -1.49
C ILE A 258 13.30 10.42 -0.81
N ASP A 259 14.41 9.93 -1.38
CA ASP A 259 15.74 10.15 -0.82
C ASP A 259 16.18 11.61 -0.93
N ILE A 260 15.73 12.32 -1.97
CA ILE A 260 15.93 13.76 -2.08
C ILE A 260 15.13 14.48 -1.01
N ILE A 261 13.86 14.09 -0.81
CA ILE A 261 13.02 14.67 0.24
C ILE A 261 13.65 14.43 1.62
N ARG A 262 14.16 13.23 1.88
CA ARG A 262 14.92 12.90 3.10
C ARG A 262 16.16 13.76 3.26
N LEU A 263 16.85 14.02 2.15
CA LEU A 263 18.04 14.87 2.14
C LEU A 263 17.67 16.34 2.42
N VAL A 264 16.64 16.86 1.78
CA VAL A 264 16.19 18.27 1.92
C VAL A 264 15.60 18.51 3.32
N THR A 265 14.73 17.63 3.79
CA THR A 265 14.06 17.77 5.11
C THR A 265 14.96 17.39 6.28
N GLY A 266 16.01 16.62 6.06
CA GLY A 266 16.89 16.10 7.11
C GLY A 266 16.36 14.86 7.82
N ASP A 267 15.15 14.39 7.50
CA ASP A 267 14.52 13.22 8.09
C ASP A 267 14.83 11.96 7.26
N LYS A 268 15.77 11.15 7.75
CA LYS A 268 16.18 9.90 7.08
C LYS A 268 15.13 8.80 7.09
N ASN A 269 14.18 8.86 8.03
CA ASN A 269 13.19 7.82 8.22
C ASN A 269 11.84 8.19 7.59
N LYS A 270 11.76 9.33 6.92
CA LYS A 270 10.53 9.79 6.28
C LYS A 270 10.07 8.79 5.23
N SER A 271 8.86 8.28 5.38
CA SER A 271 8.26 7.27 4.50
C SER A 271 6.91 7.69 3.95
N VAL A 272 6.31 8.76 4.49
CA VAL A 272 5.13 9.43 3.95
C VAL A 272 5.57 10.78 3.42
N VAL A 273 5.43 10.99 2.12
CA VAL A 273 5.96 12.17 1.43
C VAL A 273 4.92 12.78 0.51
N HIS A 274 4.70 14.06 0.65
CA HIS A 274 3.88 14.83 -0.27
C HIS A 274 4.76 15.42 -1.38
N TYR A 275 4.23 15.48 -2.61
CA TYR A 275 4.97 16.00 -3.77
C TYR A 275 5.49 17.44 -3.55
N SER A 276 4.73 18.29 -2.83
CA SER A 276 5.16 19.64 -2.48
C SER A 276 6.42 19.68 -1.58
N ASN A 277 6.74 18.59 -0.86
CA ASN A 277 7.96 18.49 -0.05
C ASN A 277 9.26 18.56 -0.89
N LEU A 278 9.16 18.25 -2.18
CA LEU A 278 10.27 18.47 -3.12
C LEU A 278 10.61 19.95 -3.30
N GLY A 279 9.66 20.88 -3.02
CA GLY A 279 9.92 22.31 -3.18
C GLY A 279 10.42 22.65 -4.58
N PHE A 280 11.57 23.36 -4.66
CA PHE A 280 12.23 23.70 -5.93
C PHE A 280 12.53 22.46 -6.81
N PHE A 281 12.82 21.30 -6.20
CA PHE A 281 13.20 20.09 -6.93
C PHE A 281 12.04 19.45 -7.73
N GLN A 282 10.79 19.94 -7.60
CA GLN A 282 9.69 19.56 -8.51
C GLN A 282 10.02 19.83 -9.98
N ILE A 283 10.91 20.80 -10.25
CA ILE A 283 11.37 21.13 -11.61
C ILE A 283 12.06 19.92 -12.26
N PHE A 284 12.82 19.15 -11.51
CA PHE A 284 13.52 17.96 -12.02
C PHE A 284 12.60 16.87 -12.52
N GLY A 285 11.39 16.75 -11.95
CA GLY A 285 10.39 15.84 -12.47
C GLY A 285 9.83 16.19 -13.86
N LYS A 286 10.18 17.36 -14.41
CA LYS A 286 9.81 17.84 -15.74
C LYS A 286 10.96 17.74 -16.76
N VAL A 287 12.15 17.35 -16.32
CA VAL A 287 13.31 17.16 -17.18
C VAL A 287 13.26 15.74 -17.72
N ASP A 288 13.15 15.59 -19.04
CA ASP A 288 13.03 14.29 -19.68
C ASP A 288 14.35 13.48 -19.59
N ASP A 289 15.49 14.16 -19.69
CA ASP A 289 16.81 13.57 -19.54
C ASP A 289 17.49 14.10 -18.27
N VAL A 290 17.53 13.25 -17.24
CA VAL A 290 18.13 13.60 -15.95
C VAL A 290 19.64 13.90 -16.07
N THR A 291 20.31 13.36 -17.09
CA THR A 291 21.74 13.64 -17.34
C THR A 291 21.99 15.10 -17.70
N GLU A 292 20.99 15.80 -18.25
CA GLU A 292 21.11 17.26 -18.49
C GLU A 292 21.31 18.06 -17.20
N LEU A 293 20.87 17.53 -16.05
CA LEU A 293 21.04 18.17 -14.76
C LEU A 293 22.51 18.30 -14.34
N GLU A 294 23.42 17.49 -14.90
CA GLU A 294 24.85 17.59 -14.63
C GLU A 294 25.41 18.99 -14.95
N ARG A 295 24.82 19.68 -15.93
CA ARG A 295 25.22 21.06 -16.32
C ARG A 295 24.98 22.09 -15.22
N TYR A 296 24.09 21.80 -14.27
CA TYR A 296 23.76 22.69 -13.16
C TYR A 296 24.62 22.43 -11.92
N ILE A 297 25.52 21.44 -11.96
CA ILE A 297 26.48 21.21 -10.88
C ILE A 297 27.60 22.24 -11.04
N PRO A 298 27.84 23.10 -10.01
CA PRO A 298 28.91 24.10 -10.07
C PRO A 298 30.28 23.46 -10.31
N GLU A 299 31.13 24.13 -11.08
CA GLU A 299 32.50 23.67 -11.35
C GLU A 299 33.34 23.56 -10.07
N THR A 300 33.10 24.43 -9.09
CA THR A 300 33.69 24.33 -7.75
C THR A 300 33.37 23.00 -7.09
N LEU A 301 32.13 22.53 -7.21
CA LEU A 301 31.70 21.26 -6.63
C LEU A 301 32.22 20.06 -7.44
N LYS A 302 32.29 20.13 -8.76
CA LYS A 302 32.87 19.07 -9.61
C LYS A 302 34.33 18.83 -9.27
N LYS A 303 35.13 19.90 -9.06
CA LYS A 303 36.53 19.78 -8.61
C LYS A 303 36.65 19.01 -7.29
N LEU A 304 35.76 19.29 -6.35
CA LEU A 304 35.73 18.60 -5.06
C LEU A 304 35.38 17.12 -5.20
N TYR A 305 34.42 16.76 -6.05
CA TYR A 305 34.06 15.38 -6.32
C TYR A 305 35.21 14.58 -6.92
N LEU A 306 35.90 15.14 -7.92
CA LEU A 306 37.07 14.51 -8.54
C LEU A 306 38.21 14.26 -7.53
N TYR A 307 38.41 15.19 -6.59
CA TYR A 307 39.42 15.03 -5.55
C TYR A 307 39.10 14.02 -4.48
N ASP A 308 37.80 13.95 -4.09
CA ASP A 308 37.33 13.16 -2.95
C ASP A 308 36.71 11.80 -3.37
N GLU A 309 36.89 11.41 -4.64
CA GLU A 309 36.23 10.24 -5.27
C GLU A 309 36.42 8.93 -4.50
N HIS A 310 37.60 8.76 -3.85
CA HIS A 310 37.90 7.50 -3.14
C HIS A 310 37.60 7.52 -1.65
N LYS A 311 37.44 8.68 -1.00
CA LYS A 311 37.26 8.80 0.44
C LYS A 311 35.90 9.28 0.87
N GLY A 312 35.28 10.17 0.10
CA GLY A 312 33.96 10.76 0.40
C GLY A 312 33.88 11.60 1.67
N GLU A 313 35.00 11.83 2.35
CA GLU A 313 35.02 12.51 3.65
C GLU A 313 34.73 14.01 3.54
N LEU A 314 35.29 14.66 2.50
CA LEU A 314 35.14 16.10 2.29
C LEU A 314 33.72 16.43 1.83
N ILE A 315 33.18 15.64 0.90
CA ILE A 315 31.81 15.78 0.41
C ILE A 315 30.81 15.60 1.57
N THR A 316 30.99 14.53 2.37
CA THR A 316 30.14 14.28 3.54
C THR A 316 30.24 15.42 4.56
N THR A 317 31.45 15.95 4.78
CA THR A 317 31.66 17.10 5.69
C THR A 317 30.95 18.35 5.15
N LEU A 318 31.08 18.64 3.85
CA LEU A 318 30.40 19.76 3.20
C LEU A 318 28.87 19.66 3.33
N GLN A 319 28.28 18.48 3.04
CA GLN A 319 26.84 18.23 3.20
C GLN A 319 26.38 18.48 4.62
N MET A 320 27.10 17.93 5.61
CA MET A 320 26.75 18.10 7.02
C MET A 320 26.91 19.53 7.50
N TYR A 321 27.92 20.25 6.99
CA TYR A 321 28.16 21.64 7.33
C TYR A 321 27.03 22.55 6.84
N LEU A 322 26.60 22.38 5.58
CA LEU A 322 25.48 23.14 5.03
C LEU A 322 24.16 22.81 5.73
N ARG A 323 23.93 21.56 6.05
CA ARG A 323 22.74 21.11 6.83
C ARG A 323 22.68 21.71 8.23
N ASN A 324 23.82 21.85 8.89
CA ASN A 324 23.93 22.42 10.21
C ASN A 324 24.04 23.97 10.19
N LYS A 325 23.52 24.60 9.11
CA LYS A 325 23.54 26.07 8.95
C LYS A 325 24.93 26.67 9.09
N GLN A 326 25.92 26.01 8.50
CA GLN A 326 27.33 26.42 8.51
C GLN A 326 27.94 26.49 9.93
N SER A 327 27.43 25.72 10.87
CA SER A 327 27.95 25.65 12.23
C SER A 327 28.99 24.54 12.36
N ILE A 328 30.26 24.90 12.54
CA ILE A 328 31.35 23.93 12.76
C ILE A 328 31.08 23.02 13.96
N ARG A 329 30.62 23.60 15.08
CA ARG A 329 30.33 22.81 16.31
C ARG A 329 29.23 21.79 16.10
N LYS A 330 28.07 22.21 15.57
CA LYS A 330 26.96 21.31 15.29
C LYS A 330 27.34 20.23 14.28
N THR A 331 28.19 20.58 13.31
CA THR A 331 28.68 19.60 12.32
C THR A 331 29.63 18.60 12.98
N ALA A 332 30.50 19.05 13.87
CA ALA A 332 31.40 18.16 14.62
C ALA A 332 30.61 17.17 15.51
N ASP A 333 29.61 17.68 16.25
CA ASP A 333 28.75 16.87 17.09
C ASP A 333 27.98 15.83 16.23
N ALA A 334 27.41 16.25 15.11
CA ALA A 334 26.65 15.38 14.21
C ALA A 334 27.49 14.32 13.49
N MET A 335 28.79 14.58 13.29
CA MET A 335 29.74 13.65 12.67
C MET A 335 30.59 12.87 13.69
N PHE A 336 30.38 13.09 14.99
CA PHE A 336 31.14 12.45 16.07
C PHE A 336 32.68 12.67 15.94
N VAL A 337 33.10 13.89 15.54
CA VAL A 337 34.49 14.23 15.41
C VAL A 337 34.80 15.54 16.15
N HIS A 338 36.10 15.82 16.41
CA HIS A 338 36.49 17.07 17.04
C HIS A 338 36.27 18.27 16.08
N TYR A 339 35.88 19.43 16.62
CA TYR A 339 35.60 20.61 15.79
C TYR A 339 36.81 21.08 14.95
N ARG A 340 38.04 20.86 15.42
CA ARG A 340 39.27 21.15 14.64
C ARG A 340 39.36 20.29 13.37
N THR A 341 38.86 19.06 13.40
CA THR A 341 38.81 18.20 12.21
C THR A 341 37.88 18.78 11.16
N ILE A 342 36.73 19.30 11.58
CA ILE A 342 35.79 19.96 10.68
C ILE A 342 36.42 21.25 10.11
N SER A 343 37.02 22.08 10.96
CA SER A 343 37.73 23.30 10.48
C SER A 343 38.81 22.99 9.44
N TYR A 344 39.64 21.99 9.71
CA TYR A 344 40.66 21.54 8.77
C TYR A 344 40.05 21.03 7.43
N ARG A 345 39.01 20.23 7.51
CA ARG A 345 38.32 19.71 6.31
C ARG A 345 37.67 20.82 5.49
N LEU A 346 37.06 21.81 6.13
CA LEU A 346 36.45 22.95 5.45
C LEU A 346 37.53 23.84 4.76
N GLU A 347 38.66 24.06 5.43
CA GLU A 347 39.79 24.77 4.82
C GLU A 347 40.33 24.04 3.60
N LYS A 348 40.45 22.72 3.68
CA LYS A 348 40.85 21.89 2.56
C LYS A 348 39.81 21.91 1.41
N ILE A 349 38.50 21.87 1.72
CA ILE A 349 37.44 22.06 0.73
C ILE A 349 37.60 23.40 0.01
N LYS A 350 37.77 24.48 0.76
CA LYS A 350 38.00 25.84 0.19
C LYS A 350 39.23 25.90 -0.72
N GLN A 351 40.34 25.28 -0.33
CA GLN A 351 41.56 25.23 -1.12
C GLN A 351 41.39 24.43 -2.43
N ILE A 352 40.70 23.33 -2.41
CA ILE A 352 40.50 22.44 -3.58
C ILE A 352 39.47 23.00 -4.54
N SER A 353 38.32 23.40 -4.02
CA SER A 353 37.15 23.78 -4.82
C SER A 353 37.07 25.29 -5.09
N GLY A 354 37.61 26.11 -4.21
CA GLY A 354 37.46 27.57 -4.26
C GLY A 354 36.10 28.05 -3.77
N ILE A 355 35.29 27.19 -3.10
CA ILE A 355 33.96 27.55 -2.61
C ILE A 355 34.07 28.70 -1.59
N ASP A 356 33.30 29.75 -1.83
CA ASP A 356 33.14 30.86 -0.89
C ASP A 356 31.87 30.64 -0.05
N PHE A 357 32.07 30.26 1.22
CA PHE A 357 30.97 30.01 2.17
C PHE A 357 30.28 31.30 2.64
N ASP A 358 30.85 32.47 2.41
CA ASP A 358 30.24 33.74 2.76
C ASP A 358 29.35 34.28 1.63
N ASN A 359 29.45 33.71 0.43
CA ASN A 359 28.60 34.05 -0.71
C ASN A 359 27.34 33.19 -0.72
N ALA A 360 26.19 33.75 -0.34
CA ALA A 360 24.93 33.05 -0.27
C ALA A 360 24.48 32.38 -1.59
N ASN A 361 24.78 33.02 -2.74
CA ASN A 361 24.44 32.46 -4.06
C ASN A 361 25.28 31.21 -4.37
N GLU A 362 26.57 31.25 -4.02
CA GLU A 362 27.46 30.11 -4.23
C GLU A 362 27.08 28.94 -3.29
N VAL A 363 26.81 29.24 -2.04
CA VAL A 363 26.31 28.26 -1.07
C VAL A 363 25.01 27.60 -1.56
N LEU A 364 24.07 28.37 -2.11
CA LEU A 364 22.84 27.85 -2.71
C LEU A 364 23.12 26.94 -3.92
N ALA A 365 24.00 27.41 -4.84
CA ALA A 365 24.37 26.63 -6.01
C ALA A 365 25.06 25.31 -5.64
N VAL A 366 25.97 25.34 -4.67
CA VAL A 366 26.62 24.13 -4.14
C VAL A 366 25.63 23.19 -3.46
N SER A 367 24.72 23.73 -2.66
CA SER A 367 23.66 22.92 -1.99
C SER A 367 22.79 22.21 -3.02
N ASN A 368 22.34 22.90 -4.07
CA ASN A 368 21.57 22.30 -5.16
C ASN A 368 22.42 21.30 -5.95
N GLY A 369 23.66 21.60 -6.25
CA GLY A 369 24.59 20.72 -6.94
C GLY A 369 24.85 19.41 -6.20
N LEU A 370 24.95 19.44 -4.88
CA LEU A 370 25.06 18.21 -4.05
C LEU A 370 23.83 17.30 -4.18
N ILE A 371 22.64 17.87 -4.27
CA ILE A 371 21.40 17.12 -4.44
C ILE A 371 21.33 16.53 -5.85
N ILE A 372 21.64 17.34 -6.88
CA ILE A 372 21.68 16.88 -8.28
C ILE A 372 22.66 15.72 -8.43
N TYR A 373 23.85 15.85 -7.88
CA TYR A 373 24.85 14.79 -7.96
C TYR A 373 24.39 13.48 -7.32
N LYS A 374 23.71 13.57 -6.18
CA LYS A 374 23.14 12.38 -5.54
C LYS A 374 22.06 11.73 -6.42
N MET A 375 21.19 12.54 -7.05
CA MET A 375 20.18 12.04 -7.99
C MET A 375 20.80 11.28 -9.16
N LEU A 376 21.87 11.82 -9.75
CA LEU A 376 22.56 11.18 -10.87
C LEU A 376 23.16 9.83 -10.46
N LYS A 377 23.76 9.73 -9.27
CA LYS A 377 24.33 8.47 -8.75
C LYS A 377 23.29 7.38 -8.39
N GLU A 378 22.05 7.75 -8.12
CA GLU A 378 20.98 6.78 -7.84
C GLU A 378 20.32 6.21 -9.11
N ILE A 379 20.67 6.79 -10.28
CA ILE A 379 20.14 6.39 -11.59
C ILE A 379 21.14 5.51 -12.35
N GLU A 380 22.45 5.62 -12.08
CA GLU A 380 23.49 4.71 -12.54
C GLU A 380 23.43 3.35 -11.80
#